data_d98c9d373720296b8f44a32395fe49d6
#
_entry.id   d98c9d373720296b8f44a32395fe49d6
#
_cell.length_a   1.000
_cell.length_b   1.000
_cell.length_c   1.000
_cell.angle_alpha   90.00
_cell.angle_beta   90.00
_cell.angle_gamma   90.00
#
_symmetry.space_group_name_H-M   'P 1'
#
loop_
_entity.id
_entity.type
_entity.pdbx_description
1 polymer ?
#
loop_
_entity_poly.entity_id
_entity_poly.type
_entity_poly.pdbx_seq_one_letter_code
_entity_poly.pdbx_strand_id
1 'polypeptide(L)'
;YDIRLMDAKILLEHGADGIAFGFLTEEKMLDKKRTKEMIELIHEYGREAVFHRAFDCIDNQDSAAERLIRLGADRILTSGGAANVWDGRKQLKHLQNQYGKDITILAGSGVNDTNVRALIEYTGITQVHSSCGSWKCDVTAAGNAVDFSYDEAMKNCYQCADAGKVRKLAEEVSGEDRICSALHL
;
A
#
# COMPACT_ATOMS: atom_id res chain seq x y z
N TYR A 1 -18.39 -5.38 9.23
CA TYR A 1 -17.26 -4.91 10.05
C TYR A 1 -16.72 -6.04 10.92
N ASP A 2 -17.55 -6.77 11.64
CA ASP A 2 -17.14 -7.83 12.56
C ASP A 2 -16.30 -8.94 11.88
N ILE A 3 -16.68 -9.33 10.66
CA ILE A 3 -15.91 -10.29 9.85
C ILE A 3 -14.47 -9.78 9.65
N ARG A 4 -14.25 -8.49 9.38
CA ARG A 4 -12.90 -7.93 9.16
C ARG A 4 -12.04 -7.94 10.41
N LEU A 5 -12.65 -7.76 11.59
CA LEU A 5 -11.93 -7.92 12.87
C LEU A 5 -11.56 -9.38 13.11
N MET A 6 -12.46 -10.32 12.77
CA MET A 6 -12.17 -11.75 12.88
C MET A 6 -11.02 -12.16 11.93
N ASP A 7 -11.07 -11.72 10.68
CA ASP A 7 -10.01 -11.99 9.69
C ASP A 7 -8.67 -11.42 10.16
N ALA A 8 -8.65 -10.17 10.64
CA ALA A 8 -7.45 -9.54 11.16
C ALA A 8 -6.88 -10.34 12.33
N LYS A 9 -7.72 -10.78 13.27
CA LYS A 9 -7.31 -11.59 14.41
C LYS A 9 -6.69 -12.91 13.96
N ILE A 10 -7.32 -13.63 13.03
CA ILE A 10 -6.79 -14.88 12.48
C ILE A 10 -5.43 -14.65 11.84
N LEU A 11 -5.26 -13.61 11.02
CA LEU A 11 -3.98 -13.29 10.39
C LEU A 11 -2.89 -12.97 11.42
N LEU A 12 -3.22 -12.20 12.46
CA LEU A 12 -2.29 -11.84 13.53
C LEU A 12 -1.88 -13.06 14.36
N GLU A 13 -2.83 -13.94 14.70
CA GLU A 13 -2.57 -15.21 15.39
C GLU A 13 -1.66 -16.16 14.57
N HIS A 14 -1.69 -16.03 13.24
CA HIS A 14 -0.86 -16.83 12.33
C HIS A 14 0.43 -16.10 11.89
N GLY A 15 0.81 -15.04 12.58
CA GLY A 15 2.12 -14.41 12.45
C GLY A 15 2.23 -13.31 11.40
N ALA A 16 1.12 -12.67 11.01
CA ALA A 16 1.20 -11.46 10.19
C ALA A 16 1.95 -10.34 10.92
N ASP A 17 2.87 -9.66 10.24
CA ASP A 17 3.66 -8.56 10.80
C ASP A 17 2.89 -7.23 10.89
N GLY A 18 1.76 -7.15 10.22
CA GLY A 18 0.86 -6.01 10.23
C GLY A 18 -0.39 -6.25 9.42
N ILE A 19 -1.36 -5.35 9.55
CA ILE A 19 -2.61 -5.40 8.80
C ILE A 19 -2.80 -4.09 8.04
N ALA A 20 -3.06 -4.21 6.73
CA ALA A 20 -3.48 -3.10 5.90
C ALA A 20 -5.01 -3.03 5.85
N PHE A 21 -5.58 -1.94 6.32
CA PHE A 21 -7.03 -1.74 6.44
C PHE A 21 -7.43 -0.28 6.16
N GLY A 22 -8.73 0.00 6.10
CA GLY A 22 -9.24 1.37 6.00
C GLY A 22 -10.76 1.40 6.04
N PHE A 23 -11.29 2.27 6.89
CA PHE A 23 -12.72 2.47 7.07
C PHE A 23 -13.08 3.93 6.85
N LEU A 24 -14.02 4.16 5.94
CA LEU A 24 -14.60 5.47 5.67
C LEU A 24 -16.10 5.46 5.97
N THR A 25 -16.61 6.63 6.31
CA THR A 25 -18.06 6.87 6.31
C THR A 25 -18.57 7.05 4.88
N GLU A 26 -19.90 7.11 4.70
CA GLU A 26 -20.53 7.37 3.40
C GLU A 26 -20.13 8.75 2.83
N GLU A 27 -19.82 9.70 3.72
CA GLU A 27 -19.33 11.04 3.38
C GLU A 27 -17.81 11.05 3.07
N LYS A 28 -17.18 9.89 2.88
CA LYS A 28 -15.75 9.74 2.60
C LYS A 28 -14.83 10.34 3.68
N MET A 29 -15.29 10.37 4.91
CA MET A 29 -14.46 10.76 6.05
C MET A 29 -13.91 9.52 6.75
N LEU A 30 -12.82 9.70 7.51
CA LEU A 30 -12.27 8.64 8.35
C LEU A 30 -13.30 8.16 9.39
N ASP A 31 -13.67 6.88 9.35
CA ASP A 31 -14.46 6.25 10.42
C ASP A 31 -13.57 6.02 11.65
N LYS A 32 -13.59 7.00 12.55
CA LYS A 32 -12.71 7.02 13.71
C LYS A 32 -12.90 5.81 14.64
N LYS A 33 -14.17 5.39 14.82
CA LYS A 33 -14.48 4.31 15.77
C LYS A 33 -13.90 2.98 15.27
N ARG A 34 -14.25 2.60 14.03
CA ARG A 34 -13.78 1.35 13.43
C ARG A 34 -12.27 1.34 13.22
N THR A 35 -11.70 2.50 12.85
CA THR A 35 -10.25 2.66 12.69
C THR A 35 -9.52 2.45 14.02
N LYS A 36 -10.01 3.06 15.11
CA LYS A 36 -9.44 2.92 16.44
C LYS A 36 -9.47 1.46 16.91
N GLU A 37 -10.62 0.81 16.84
CA GLU A 37 -10.79 -0.59 17.26
C GLU A 37 -9.85 -1.54 16.49
N MET A 38 -9.65 -1.31 15.19
CA MET A 38 -8.73 -2.11 14.39
C MET A 38 -7.26 -1.87 14.78
N ILE A 39 -6.86 -0.61 15.00
CA ILE A 39 -5.50 -0.27 15.44
C ILE A 39 -5.22 -0.91 16.81
N GLU A 40 -6.13 -0.78 17.76
CA GLU A 40 -6.01 -1.35 19.10
C GLU A 40 -5.83 -2.87 19.03
N LEU A 41 -6.65 -3.57 18.23
CA LEU A 41 -6.51 -5.01 18.01
C LEU A 41 -5.14 -5.37 17.43
N ILE A 42 -4.64 -4.66 16.43
CA ILE A 42 -3.34 -4.94 15.81
C ILE A 42 -2.20 -4.74 16.82
N HIS A 43 -2.26 -3.66 17.60
CA HIS A 43 -1.25 -3.32 18.59
C HIS A 43 -1.27 -4.27 19.80
N GLU A 44 -2.41 -4.89 20.16
CA GLU A 44 -2.46 -5.97 21.16
C GLU A 44 -1.56 -7.16 20.81
N TYR A 45 -1.34 -7.40 19.50
CA TYR A 45 -0.40 -8.41 19.01
C TYR A 45 1.03 -7.87 18.78
N GLY A 46 1.29 -6.60 19.09
CA GLY A 46 2.59 -5.95 18.84
C GLY A 46 2.93 -5.82 17.36
N ARG A 47 1.91 -5.64 16.51
CA ARG A 47 2.04 -5.59 15.04
C ARG A 47 1.69 -4.22 14.48
N GLU A 48 2.05 -3.97 13.20
CA GLU A 48 1.89 -2.67 12.56
C GLU A 48 0.51 -2.46 11.93
N ALA A 49 -0.09 -1.30 12.20
CA ALA A 49 -1.37 -0.86 11.67
C ALA A 49 -1.16 0.06 10.46
N VAL A 50 -1.49 -0.40 9.26
CA VAL A 50 -1.32 0.33 8.00
C VAL A 50 -2.67 0.79 7.46
N PHE A 51 -2.93 2.11 7.44
CA PHE A 51 -4.12 2.62 6.79
C PHE A 51 -3.90 2.65 5.28
N HIS A 52 -4.69 1.87 4.55
CA HIS A 52 -4.50 1.66 3.11
C HIS A 52 -5.04 2.81 2.25
N ARG A 53 -5.09 2.63 0.93
CA ARG A 53 -5.48 3.63 -0.07
C ARG A 53 -6.93 4.16 0.02
N ALA A 54 -7.75 3.72 0.98
CA ALA A 54 -8.96 4.46 1.35
C ALA A 54 -8.64 5.92 1.72
N PHE A 55 -7.42 6.19 2.19
CA PHE A 55 -6.90 7.53 2.43
C PHE A 55 -6.97 8.43 1.19
N ASP A 56 -6.74 7.87 0.00
CA ASP A 56 -6.79 8.62 -1.27
C ASP A 56 -8.21 9.09 -1.65
N CYS A 57 -9.25 8.53 -1.02
CA CYS A 57 -10.64 8.92 -1.23
C CYS A 57 -11.11 10.05 -0.29
N ILE A 58 -10.27 10.48 0.64
CA ILE A 58 -10.60 11.53 1.62
C ILE A 58 -10.22 12.89 1.03
N ASP A 59 -11.16 13.84 1.02
CA ASP A 59 -10.92 15.17 0.46
C ASP A 59 -9.88 15.97 1.28
N ASN A 60 -9.98 15.95 2.60
CA ASN A 60 -9.02 16.63 3.48
C ASN A 60 -8.02 15.63 4.07
N GLN A 61 -6.97 15.34 3.30
CA GLN A 61 -5.92 14.39 3.68
C GLN A 61 -5.09 14.84 4.88
N ASP A 62 -4.87 16.14 5.08
CA ASP A 62 -4.15 16.67 6.24
C ASP A 62 -4.90 16.36 7.53
N SER A 63 -6.19 16.67 7.59
CA SER A 63 -7.02 16.32 8.76
C SER A 63 -7.10 14.82 9.01
N ALA A 64 -7.07 14.00 7.93
CA ALA A 64 -7.07 12.55 8.06
C ALA A 64 -5.74 12.03 8.60
N ALA A 65 -4.61 12.53 8.11
CA ALA A 65 -3.27 12.18 8.59
C ALA A 65 -3.10 12.50 10.08
N GLU A 66 -3.46 13.72 10.49
CA GLU A 66 -3.44 14.10 11.90
C GLU A 66 -4.30 13.17 12.80
N ARG A 67 -5.44 12.75 12.30
CA ARG A 67 -6.33 11.84 13.05
C ARG A 67 -5.74 10.44 13.14
N LEU A 68 -5.17 9.92 12.05
CA LEU A 68 -4.49 8.62 12.02
C LEU A 68 -3.31 8.59 12.98
N ILE A 69 -2.49 9.65 13.02
CA ILE A 69 -1.42 9.81 13.99
C ILE A 69 -1.96 9.75 15.42
N ARG A 70 -3.01 10.52 15.74
CA ARG A 70 -3.64 10.51 17.07
C ARG A 70 -4.26 9.16 17.45
N LEU A 71 -4.70 8.36 16.48
CA LEU A 71 -5.22 7.02 16.69
C LEU A 71 -4.10 5.96 16.80
N GLY A 72 -2.86 6.32 16.47
CA GLY A 72 -1.71 5.44 16.57
C GLY A 72 -1.47 4.58 15.33
N ALA A 73 -1.96 4.97 14.15
CA ALA A 73 -1.58 4.26 12.92
C ALA A 73 -0.08 4.40 12.66
N ASP A 74 0.57 3.30 12.24
CA ASP A 74 2.02 3.28 12.00
C ASP A 74 2.37 3.79 10.60
N ARG A 75 1.50 3.50 9.62
CA ARG A 75 1.75 3.88 8.21
C ARG A 75 0.48 4.30 7.49
N ILE A 76 0.64 5.17 6.49
CA ILE A 76 -0.39 5.53 5.51
C ILE A 76 0.09 5.11 4.12
N LEU A 77 -0.61 4.16 3.49
CA LEU A 77 -0.40 3.79 2.10
C LEU A 77 -1.23 4.71 1.21
N THR A 78 -0.58 5.51 0.39
CA THR A 78 -1.24 6.53 -0.43
C THR A 78 -0.55 6.75 -1.77
N SER A 79 -1.30 7.22 -2.75
CA SER A 79 -0.79 7.76 -4.01
C SER A 79 -0.82 9.30 -4.04
N GLY A 80 -1.09 9.94 -2.89
CA GLY A 80 -1.28 11.39 -2.81
C GLY A 80 -2.62 11.86 -3.35
N GLY A 81 -3.69 11.02 -3.23
CA GLY A 81 -5.04 11.35 -3.71
C GLY A 81 -5.20 11.34 -5.23
N ALA A 82 -4.21 10.81 -5.97
CA ALA A 82 -4.24 10.72 -7.43
C ALA A 82 -4.35 9.26 -7.91
N ALA A 83 -4.56 9.05 -9.20
CA ALA A 83 -4.64 7.72 -9.79
C ALA A 83 -3.34 6.91 -9.58
N ASN A 84 -2.20 7.58 -9.61
CA ASN A 84 -0.89 6.99 -9.40
C ASN A 84 0.04 7.94 -8.64
N VAL A 85 1.16 7.41 -8.12
CA VAL A 85 2.15 8.15 -7.31
C VAL A 85 2.81 9.31 -8.06
N TRP A 86 2.97 9.21 -9.39
CA TRP A 86 3.64 10.25 -10.15
C TRP A 86 2.78 11.51 -10.27
N ASP A 87 1.49 11.33 -10.50
CA ASP A 87 0.53 12.42 -10.53
C ASP A 87 0.34 13.04 -9.14
N GLY A 88 0.32 12.19 -8.08
CA GLY A 88 0.17 12.63 -6.70
C GLY A 88 1.47 13.05 -6.00
N ARG A 89 2.63 13.05 -6.68
CA ARG A 89 3.95 13.30 -6.06
C ARG A 89 4.07 14.60 -5.28
N LYS A 90 3.34 15.65 -5.68
CA LYS A 90 3.33 16.92 -4.95
C LYS A 90 2.68 16.79 -3.58
N GLN A 91 1.55 16.09 -3.53
CA GLN A 91 0.84 15.81 -2.29
C GLN A 91 1.62 14.81 -1.42
N LEU A 92 2.23 13.78 -2.02
CA LEU A 92 3.12 12.86 -1.31
C LEU A 92 4.28 13.61 -0.63
N LYS A 93 4.92 14.56 -1.34
CA LYS A 93 5.96 15.43 -0.77
C LYS A 93 5.43 16.28 0.38
N HIS A 94 4.23 16.85 0.23
CA HIS A 94 3.59 17.63 1.28
C HIS A 94 3.36 16.77 2.53
N LEU A 95 2.72 15.61 2.38
CA LEU A 95 2.45 14.68 3.48
C LEU A 95 3.74 14.22 4.17
N GLN A 96 4.78 13.89 3.40
CA GLN A 96 6.08 13.50 3.94
C GLN A 96 6.71 14.62 4.76
N ASN A 97 6.69 15.86 4.25
CA ASN A 97 7.28 17.00 4.94
C ASN A 97 6.54 17.37 6.23
N GLN A 98 5.20 17.26 6.23
CA GLN A 98 4.37 17.65 7.37
C GLN A 98 4.28 16.55 8.43
N TYR A 99 4.15 15.30 8.01
CA TYR A 99 3.76 14.20 8.91
C TYR A 99 4.76 13.04 8.94
N GLY A 100 5.76 13.01 8.05
CA GLY A 100 6.69 11.88 7.92
C GLY A 100 7.59 11.62 9.13
N LYS A 101 7.59 12.51 10.14
CA LYS A 101 8.27 12.29 11.43
C LYS A 101 7.39 11.53 12.43
N ASP A 102 6.07 11.64 12.28
CA ASP A 102 5.08 11.10 13.22
C ASP A 102 4.40 9.84 12.70
N ILE A 103 4.36 9.65 11.37
CA ILE A 103 3.77 8.50 10.71
C ILE A 103 4.52 8.19 9.40
N THR A 104 4.72 6.93 9.09
CA THR A 104 5.37 6.55 7.84
C THR A 104 4.45 6.76 6.64
N ILE A 105 4.90 7.54 5.66
CA ILE A 105 4.21 7.69 4.38
C ILE A 105 4.74 6.63 3.42
N LEU A 106 3.89 5.67 3.07
CA LEU A 106 4.17 4.55 2.17
C LEU A 106 3.57 4.87 0.79
N ALA A 107 4.41 5.18 -0.20
CA ALA A 107 3.92 5.51 -1.53
C ALA A 107 3.52 4.26 -2.32
N GLY A 108 2.30 4.23 -2.85
CA GLY A 108 1.79 3.10 -3.64
C GLY A 108 0.82 3.50 -4.73
N SER A 109 0.68 2.65 -5.71
CA SER A 109 -0.01 2.78 -6.99
C SER A 109 0.89 3.28 -8.12
N GLY A 110 1.26 2.38 -9.01
CA GLY A 110 2.08 2.69 -10.19
C GLY A 110 3.57 2.91 -9.89
N VAL A 111 4.04 2.52 -8.71
CA VAL A 111 5.49 2.48 -8.42
C VAL A 111 6.13 1.33 -9.19
N ASN A 112 7.24 1.62 -9.87
CA ASN A 112 8.03 0.66 -10.65
C ASN A 112 9.50 1.08 -10.70
N ASP A 113 10.34 0.23 -11.30
CA ASP A 113 11.79 0.44 -11.44
C ASP A 113 12.16 1.71 -12.21
N THR A 114 11.31 2.18 -13.13
CA THR A 114 11.61 3.37 -13.95
C THR A 114 11.29 4.70 -13.26
N ASN A 115 10.44 4.71 -12.22
CA ASN A 115 9.98 5.94 -11.58
C ASN A 115 10.35 6.07 -10.09
N VAL A 116 10.69 4.96 -9.43
CA VAL A 116 10.86 4.94 -7.98
C VAL A 116 11.99 5.86 -7.49
N ARG A 117 13.14 5.88 -8.16
CA ARG A 117 14.28 6.72 -7.78
C ARG A 117 13.91 8.20 -7.82
N ALA A 118 13.37 8.66 -8.94
CA ALA A 118 12.92 10.05 -9.09
C ALA A 118 11.79 10.41 -8.10
N LEU A 119 10.91 9.46 -7.79
CA LEU A 119 9.86 9.66 -6.79
C LEU A 119 10.46 9.88 -5.40
N ILE A 120 11.38 9.02 -4.97
CA ILE A 120 12.06 9.11 -3.67
C ILE A 120 12.85 10.42 -3.56
N GLU A 121 13.64 10.76 -4.56
CA GLU A 121 14.43 12.01 -4.60
C GLU A 121 13.54 13.25 -4.53
N TYR A 122 12.40 13.24 -5.23
CA TYR A 122 11.49 14.37 -5.23
C TYR A 122 10.69 14.51 -3.92
N THR A 123 10.24 13.39 -3.35
CA THR A 123 9.30 13.40 -2.21
C THR A 123 9.98 13.31 -0.85
N GLY A 124 11.16 12.70 -0.78
CA GLY A 124 11.83 12.34 0.48
C GLY A 124 11.22 11.12 1.18
N ILE A 125 10.28 10.40 0.53
CA ILE A 125 9.68 9.18 1.07
C ILE A 125 10.71 8.06 1.12
N THR A 126 10.69 7.28 2.19
CA THR A 126 11.66 6.19 2.43
C THR A 126 11.08 4.80 2.19
N GLN A 127 9.78 4.67 2.00
CA GLN A 127 9.11 3.40 1.78
C GLN A 127 8.17 3.47 0.58
N VAL A 128 8.17 2.39 -0.20
CA VAL A 128 7.34 2.25 -1.39
C VAL A 128 6.64 0.89 -1.43
N HIS A 129 5.47 0.87 -2.07
CA HIS A 129 4.69 -0.34 -2.32
C HIS A 129 4.45 -0.50 -3.82
N SER A 130 4.70 -1.69 -4.34
CA SER A 130 4.43 -2.05 -5.74
C SER A 130 3.90 -3.47 -5.85
N SER A 131 2.97 -3.70 -6.77
CA SER A 131 2.53 -5.05 -7.12
C SER A 131 3.60 -5.80 -7.92
N CYS A 132 4.52 -5.11 -8.57
CA CYS A 132 5.47 -5.65 -9.53
C CYS A 132 4.79 -6.61 -10.53
N GLY A 133 3.54 -6.30 -10.89
CA GLY A 133 2.67 -7.16 -11.66
C GLY A 133 3.12 -7.36 -13.10
N SER A 134 2.96 -8.57 -13.60
CA SER A 134 3.02 -8.90 -15.02
C SER A 134 1.86 -9.82 -15.39
N TRP A 135 1.59 -9.88 -16.71
CA TRP A 135 0.57 -10.78 -17.22
C TRP A 135 1.21 -12.10 -17.65
N LYS A 136 0.59 -13.21 -17.27
CA LYS A 136 0.91 -14.55 -17.80
C LYS A 136 -0.31 -15.10 -18.49
N CYS A 137 -0.09 -15.68 -19.69
CA CYS A 137 -1.16 -16.34 -20.43
C CYS A 137 -1.31 -17.80 -19.98
N ASP A 138 -2.56 -18.18 -19.79
CA ASP A 138 -2.98 -19.55 -19.49
C ASP A 138 -3.99 -20.00 -20.55
N VAL A 139 -3.55 -20.85 -21.45
CA VAL A 139 -4.38 -21.37 -22.56
C VAL A 139 -5.56 -22.20 -22.07
N THR A 140 -5.55 -22.60 -20.80
CA THR A 140 -6.64 -23.40 -20.20
C THR A 140 -7.77 -22.52 -19.64
N ALA A 141 -7.58 -21.19 -19.59
CA ALA A 141 -8.56 -20.25 -19.04
C ALA A 141 -9.79 -20.05 -19.95
N ALA A 142 -9.75 -20.50 -21.22
CA ALA A 142 -10.91 -20.45 -22.10
C ALA A 142 -10.99 -21.71 -22.96
N GLY A 143 -12.21 -22.11 -23.31
CA GLY A 143 -12.46 -23.24 -24.20
C GLY A 143 -13.95 -23.47 -24.45
N ASN A 144 -14.31 -23.94 -25.63
CA ASN A 144 -15.69 -24.07 -26.08
C ASN A 144 -16.46 -22.73 -25.96
N ALA A 145 -17.51 -22.70 -25.18
CA ALA A 145 -18.32 -21.50 -24.92
C ALA A 145 -18.00 -20.80 -23.56
N VAL A 146 -16.87 -21.16 -22.93
CA VAL A 146 -16.50 -20.66 -21.61
C VAL A 146 -15.21 -19.87 -21.70
N ASP A 147 -15.19 -18.69 -21.06
CA ASP A 147 -14.04 -17.81 -20.93
C ASP A 147 -13.98 -17.31 -19.46
N PHE A 148 -12.89 -17.62 -18.76
CA PHE A 148 -12.63 -17.20 -17.39
C PHE A 148 -11.71 -15.97 -17.32
N SER A 149 -11.43 -15.33 -18.46
CA SER A 149 -10.68 -14.09 -18.48
C SER A 149 -11.43 -13.00 -17.71
N TYR A 150 -10.80 -12.32 -16.78
CA TYR A 150 -11.42 -11.22 -16.05
C TYR A 150 -11.18 -9.84 -16.71
N ASP A 151 -10.31 -9.78 -17.71
CA ASP A 151 -9.97 -8.58 -18.48
C ASP A 151 -10.07 -8.89 -19.99
N GLU A 152 -10.97 -8.20 -20.69
CA GLU A 152 -11.19 -8.42 -22.13
C GLU A 152 -9.98 -8.10 -23.00
N ALA A 153 -9.14 -7.15 -22.57
CA ALA A 153 -7.92 -6.78 -23.30
C ALA A 153 -6.79 -7.80 -23.11
N MET A 154 -6.88 -8.59 -22.03
CA MET A 154 -5.86 -9.60 -21.66
C MET A 154 -6.48 -10.99 -21.56
N LYS A 155 -7.16 -11.39 -22.64
CA LYS A 155 -7.80 -12.73 -22.71
C LYS A 155 -6.81 -13.85 -22.44
N ASN A 156 -7.29 -14.87 -21.71
CA ASN A 156 -6.50 -16.02 -21.29
C ASN A 156 -5.25 -15.67 -20.48
N CYS A 157 -5.23 -14.50 -19.85
CA CYS A 157 -4.09 -14.08 -19.05
C CYS A 157 -4.54 -13.74 -17.62
N TYR A 158 -3.65 -13.92 -16.67
CA TYR A 158 -3.82 -13.51 -15.28
C TYR A 158 -2.63 -12.69 -14.81
N GLN A 159 -2.86 -11.87 -13.81
CA GLN A 159 -1.78 -11.10 -13.19
C GLN A 159 -1.05 -11.91 -12.12
N CYS A 160 0.27 -11.81 -12.12
CA CYS A 160 1.11 -12.36 -11.06
C CYS A 160 2.28 -11.42 -10.77
N ALA A 161 2.87 -11.52 -9.58
CA ALA A 161 4.11 -10.82 -9.26
C ALA A 161 5.26 -11.35 -10.14
N ASP A 162 6.07 -10.44 -10.68
CA ASP A 162 7.22 -10.76 -11.51
C ASP A 162 8.51 -10.58 -10.72
N ALA A 163 9.24 -11.67 -10.49
CA ALA A 163 10.46 -11.67 -9.70
C ALA A 163 11.56 -10.77 -10.31
N GLY A 164 11.61 -10.61 -11.64
CA GLY A 164 12.55 -9.72 -12.31
C GLY A 164 12.24 -8.25 -12.01
N LYS A 165 10.95 -7.88 -12.03
CA LYS A 165 10.50 -6.53 -11.66
C LYS A 165 10.73 -6.24 -10.18
N VAL A 166 10.49 -7.22 -9.30
CA VAL A 166 10.78 -7.07 -7.86
C VAL A 166 12.26 -6.80 -7.64
N ARG A 167 13.15 -7.57 -8.29
CA ARG A 167 14.60 -7.39 -8.17
C ARG A 167 15.04 -6.00 -8.65
N LYS A 168 14.62 -5.60 -9.85
CA LYS A 168 14.95 -4.28 -10.40
C LYS A 168 14.46 -3.14 -9.51
N LEU A 169 13.23 -3.25 -9.00
CA LEU A 169 12.68 -2.25 -8.08
C LEU A 169 13.51 -2.17 -6.80
N ALA A 170 13.90 -3.32 -6.22
CA ALA A 170 14.72 -3.38 -5.03
C ALA A 170 16.12 -2.76 -5.26
N GLU A 171 16.76 -3.02 -6.40
CA GLU A 171 18.02 -2.42 -6.81
C GLU A 171 17.93 -0.90 -6.90
N GLU A 172 16.87 -0.38 -7.53
CA GLU A 172 16.63 1.07 -7.64
C GLU A 172 16.35 1.77 -6.30
N VAL A 173 15.67 1.08 -5.37
CA VAL A 173 15.37 1.61 -4.02
C VAL A 173 16.60 1.57 -3.13
N SER A 174 17.41 0.51 -3.21
CA SER A 174 18.54 0.31 -2.31
C SER A 174 19.72 1.25 -2.62
N GLY A 175 19.87 1.70 -3.86
CA GLY A 175 21.09 2.34 -4.36
C GLY A 175 22.32 1.40 -4.19
N GLU A 176 23.37 1.57 -4.96
CA GLU A 176 24.56 0.71 -4.84
C GLU A 176 25.24 0.78 -3.45
N ASP A 177 25.03 1.84 -2.68
CA ASP A 177 25.68 2.07 -1.38
C ASP A 177 24.91 1.49 -0.16
N ARG A 178 23.71 0.92 -0.32
CA ARG A 178 22.90 0.38 0.78
C ARG A 178 22.72 -1.14 0.81
N ILE A 179 23.28 -1.86 -0.16
CA ILE A 179 23.14 -3.33 -0.28
C ILE A 179 23.85 -4.08 0.87
N CYS A 180 24.76 -3.44 1.60
CA CYS A 180 25.50 -4.07 2.70
C CYS A 180 24.73 -4.24 4.02
N SER A 181 23.56 -3.62 4.22
CA SER A 181 22.84 -3.68 5.49
C SER A 181 21.54 -4.48 5.49
N ALA A 182 21.06 -4.95 4.32
CA ALA A 182 19.78 -5.65 4.18
C ALA A 182 19.89 -7.19 4.02
N LEU A 183 21.11 -7.75 4.10
CA LEU A 183 21.34 -9.19 3.99
C LEU A 183 21.67 -9.87 5.34
N HIS A 184 21.17 -9.30 6.44
CA HIS A 184 21.21 -9.95 7.75
C HIS A 184 19.79 -10.03 8.31
N LEU A 185 19.00 -10.93 7.75
CA LEU A 185 17.87 -11.59 8.38
C LEU A 185 17.84 -13.04 7.90
#